data_e3b73870bb9918f6902ef45ddd0d57e7
#
_entry.id   e3b73870bb9918f6902ef45ddd0d57e7
#
_cell.length_a   1.000
_cell.length_b   1.000
_cell.length_c   1.000
_cell.angle_alpha   90.00
_cell.angle_beta   90.00
_cell.angle_gamma   90.00
#
_symmetry.space_group_name_H-M   'P 1'
#
loop_
_entity.id
_entity.type
_entity.pdbx_description
1 polymer ?
#
loop_
_entity_poly.entity_id
_entity_poly.type
_entity_poly.pdbx_seq_one_letter_code
_entity_poly.pdbx_strand_id
1 'polypeptide(L)'
;MHCVILCTYNGEKYLEKQIRSIMEQDREDFCLLYSDDGSSDSTKAILQSLQERYGKKMLAFPRSMKSGSPAKHFLSILSALAKGEVDIENLEYIFLADQDDEWFPDKLSRSIAALREEERKFGESLPILCHTDCTLVNTKGELLAKSYRSYQKLPGASYRFSRLLLQNHVTGASVGINKALLQYCKEIPAEVKMHDHWLALLANCFGEIQYLPYASYAYRQHGENVLGAKKASVLKECEERLAASKEKDKEDAIHSSYRALFAQGRELKRLFGDELPEIKRKVLEAFLSLEGKSRLGKITTMALFGIYPY
;
A
#
# COMPACT_ATOMS: atom_id res chain seq x y z
N MET A 1 -18.64 -0.89 -12.37
CA MET A 1 -17.80 0.33 -12.32
C MET A 1 -16.61 0.09 -11.42
N HIS A 2 -15.41 0.58 -11.76
CA HIS A 2 -14.21 0.48 -10.93
C HIS A 2 -13.78 1.88 -10.48
N CYS A 3 -13.05 1.98 -9.37
CA CYS A 3 -12.56 3.25 -8.84
C CYS A 3 -11.04 3.22 -8.73
N VAL A 4 -10.37 4.20 -9.32
CA VAL A 4 -8.95 4.45 -9.06
C VAL A 4 -8.87 5.61 -8.08
N ILE A 5 -8.22 5.41 -6.93
CA ILE A 5 -7.98 6.44 -5.92
C ILE A 5 -6.59 7.02 -6.17
N LEU A 6 -6.52 8.35 -6.33
CA LEU A 6 -5.27 9.10 -6.49
C LEU A 6 -5.16 10.14 -5.37
N CYS A 7 -4.16 9.97 -4.51
CA CYS A 7 -3.82 10.94 -3.47
C CYS A 7 -2.68 11.82 -3.91
N THR A 8 -2.81 13.16 -3.76
CA THR A 8 -1.81 14.12 -4.19
C THR A 8 -1.35 15.04 -3.06
N TYR A 9 -0.07 15.40 -3.07
CA TYR A 9 0.53 16.43 -2.25
C TYR A 9 1.83 16.93 -2.90
N ASN A 10 1.87 18.20 -3.36
CA ASN A 10 3.00 18.81 -4.04
C ASN A 10 3.55 17.95 -5.19
N GLY A 11 2.68 17.51 -6.08
CA GLY A 11 2.97 16.55 -7.15
C GLY A 11 3.14 17.16 -8.54
N GLU A 12 3.22 18.50 -8.68
CA GLU A 12 3.17 19.22 -9.97
C GLU A 12 4.05 18.63 -11.06
N LYS A 13 5.20 18.05 -10.66
CA LYS A 13 6.23 17.59 -11.58
C LYS A 13 5.86 16.36 -12.41
N TYR A 14 5.04 15.45 -11.86
CA TYR A 14 4.75 14.15 -12.47
C TYR A 14 3.27 13.87 -12.64
N LEU A 15 2.42 14.61 -11.93
CA LEU A 15 0.99 14.36 -11.79
C LEU A 15 0.25 14.28 -13.13
N GLU A 16 0.54 15.21 -14.06
CA GLU A 16 -0.13 15.22 -15.37
C GLU A 16 0.13 13.93 -16.14
N LYS A 17 1.38 13.44 -16.13
CA LYS A 17 1.76 12.21 -16.80
C LYS A 17 1.09 10.99 -16.16
N GLN A 18 1.05 10.95 -14.84
CA GLN A 18 0.37 9.89 -14.10
C GLN A 18 -1.13 9.85 -14.41
N ILE A 19 -1.83 10.97 -14.34
CA ILE A 19 -3.27 11.01 -14.63
C ILE A 19 -3.53 10.59 -16.08
N ARG A 20 -2.73 11.05 -17.04
CA ARG A 20 -2.87 10.62 -18.44
C ARG A 20 -2.72 9.11 -18.58
N SER A 21 -1.72 8.49 -17.96
CA SER A 21 -1.51 7.05 -18.01
C SER A 21 -2.67 6.24 -17.39
N ILE A 22 -3.35 6.80 -16.38
CA ILE A 22 -4.57 6.22 -15.82
C ILE A 22 -5.74 6.37 -16.79
N MET A 23 -5.90 7.53 -17.41
CA MET A 23 -7.01 7.78 -18.34
C MET A 23 -6.89 7.04 -19.67
N GLU A 24 -5.68 6.63 -20.04
CA GLU A 24 -5.34 5.86 -21.25
C GLU A 24 -5.35 4.34 -21.03
N GLN A 25 -5.95 3.87 -19.91
CA GLN A 25 -6.11 2.43 -19.68
C GLN A 25 -7.02 1.78 -20.73
N ASP A 26 -6.82 0.48 -20.97
CA ASP A 26 -7.61 -0.36 -21.89
C ASP A 26 -9.05 -0.66 -21.45
N ARG A 27 -9.54 0.06 -20.42
CA ARG A 27 -10.89 -0.03 -19.86
C ARG A 27 -11.55 1.34 -19.81
N GLU A 28 -12.88 1.34 -20.03
CA GLU A 28 -13.69 2.56 -19.96
C GLU A 28 -14.60 2.60 -18.70
N ASP A 29 -14.83 1.47 -18.07
CA ASP A 29 -15.77 1.29 -16.95
C ASP A 29 -15.14 1.61 -15.59
N PHE A 30 -14.38 2.72 -15.52
CA PHE A 30 -13.79 3.23 -14.28
C PHE A 30 -13.90 4.75 -14.14
N CYS A 31 -13.77 5.22 -12.91
CA CYS A 31 -13.57 6.64 -12.59
C CYS A 31 -12.27 6.82 -11.79
N LEU A 32 -11.69 8.02 -11.88
CA LEU A 32 -10.58 8.47 -11.05
C LEU A 32 -11.11 9.36 -9.93
N LEU A 33 -11.07 8.87 -8.69
CA LEU A 33 -11.38 9.62 -7.49
C LEU A 33 -10.09 10.22 -6.94
N TYR A 34 -9.88 11.53 -7.15
CA TYR A 34 -8.66 12.19 -6.71
C TYR A 34 -8.90 13.07 -5.47
N SER A 35 -7.87 13.20 -4.65
CA SER A 35 -7.88 14.06 -3.48
C SER A 35 -6.53 14.72 -3.28
N ASP A 36 -6.53 16.03 -2.97
CA ASP A 36 -5.33 16.82 -2.70
C ASP A 36 -5.20 17.13 -1.21
N ASP A 37 -4.07 16.83 -0.61
CA ASP A 37 -3.80 17.01 0.83
C ASP A 37 -3.27 18.42 1.16
N GLY A 38 -3.73 19.43 0.44
CA GLY A 38 -3.38 20.83 0.67
C GLY A 38 -2.05 21.23 0.05
N SER A 39 -1.83 20.87 -1.22
CA SER A 39 -0.67 21.30 -2.01
C SER A 39 -0.50 22.80 -2.08
N SER A 40 0.75 23.25 -2.12
CA SER A 40 1.15 24.65 -2.24
C SER A 40 1.80 24.99 -3.60
N ASP A 41 2.07 23.99 -4.42
CA ASP A 41 2.56 24.10 -5.79
C ASP A 41 1.42 24.15 -6.82
N SER A 42 1.72 23.90 -8.10
CA SER A 42 0.74 23.91 -9.20
C SER A 42 -0.18 22.68 -9.24
N THR A 43 -0.07 21.73 -8.30
CA THR A 43 -0.85 20.48 -8.26
C THR A 43 -2.35 20.72 -8.45
N LYS A 44 -2.93 21.69 -7.71
CA LYS A 44 -4.37 21.99 -7.78
C LYS A 44 -4.81 22.52 -9.15
N ALA A 45 -3.99 23.37 -9.75
CA ALA A 45 -4.26 23.91 -11.09
C ALA A 45 -4.22 22.79 -12.16
N ILE A 46 -3.26 21.86 -12.04
CA ILE A 46 -3.17 20.68 -12.92
C ILE A 46 -4.41 19.80 -12.75
N LEU A 47 -4.82 19.49 -11.51
CA LEU A 47 -6.03 18.70 -11.24
C LEU A 47 -7.28 19.33 -11.83
N GLN A 48 -7.46 20.65 -11.66
CA GLN A 48 -8.60 21.36 -12.20
C GLN A 48 -8.64 21.31 -13.74
N SER A 49 -7.51 21.58 -14.40
CA SER A 49 -7.40 21.52 -15.87
C SER A 49 -7.70 20.13 -16.42
N LEU A 50 -7.21 19.09 -15.75
CA LEU A 50 -7.45 17.71 -16.16
C LEU A 50 -8.89 17.28 -15.86
N GLN A 51 -9.49 17.74 -14.77
CA GLN A 51 -10.92 17.49 -14.49
C GLN A 51 -11.83 18.14 -15.56
N GLU A 52 -11.51 19.35 -16.01
CA GLU A 52 -12.23 19.98 -17.13
C GLU A 52 -12.12 19.16 -18.42
N ARG A 53 -10.93 18.60 -18.68
CA ARG A 53 -10.67 17.75 -19.86
C ARG A 53 -11.39 16.40 -19.81
N TYR A 54 -11.34 15.69 -18.68
CA TYR A 54 -11.88 14.33 -18.54
C TYR A 54 -13.31 14.28 -17.97
N GLY A 55 -13.83 15.42 -17.53
CA GLY A 55 -15.22 15.59 -17.10
C GLY A 55 -15.62 14.62 -15.99
N LYS A 56 -16.73 13.93 -16.18
CA LYS A 56 -17.32 13.03 -15.18
C LYS A 56 -16.46 11.80 -14.85
N LYS A 57 -15.44 11.49 -15.65
CA LYS A 57 -14.53 10.37 -15.37
C LYS A 57 -13.53 10.72 -14.25
N MET A 58 -13.34 12.01 -13.91
CA MET A 58 -12.55 12.50 -12.80
C MET A 58 -13.44 13.10 -11.70
N LEU A 59 -13.44 12.50 -10.53
CA LEU A 59 -14.22 12.91 -9.37
C LEU A 59 -13.31 13.49 -8.29
N ALA A 60 -13.63 14.66 -7.78
CA ALA A 60 -12.89 15.25 -6.67
C ALA A 60 -13.43 14.73 -5.33
N PHE A 61 -12.54 14.24 -4.48
CA PHE A 61 -12.86 14.00 -3.06
C PHE A 61 -12.38 15.21 -2.24
N PRO A 62 -13.31 16.06 -1.79
CA PRO A 62 -12.97 17.29 -1.09
C PRO A 62 -12.40 16.99 0.31
N ARG A 63 -11.45 17.81 0.74
CA ARG A 63 -10.88 17.73 2.09
C ARG A 63 -10.96 19.08 2.78
N SER A 64 -11.36 19.06 4.04
CA SER A 64 -11.38 20.26 4.92
C SER A 64 -10.09 20.42 5.71
N MET A 65 -9.34 19.32 5.95
CA MET A 65 -8.10 19.31 6.73
C MET A 65 -7.07 18.40 6.09
N LYS A 66 -5.78 18.70 6.29
CA LYS A 66 -4.68 17.83 5.87
C LYS A 66 -4.72 16.51 6.62
N SER A 67 -4.39 15.42 5.94
CA SER A 67 -4.31 14.08 6.54
C SER A 67 -3.07 13.88 7.40
N GLY A 68 -2.02 14.62 7.09
CA GLY A 68 -0.73 14.54 7.75
C GLY A 68 0.15 13.37 7.32
N SER A 69 -0.36 12.44 6.50
CA SER A 69 0.44 11.37 5.91
C SER A 69 -0.26 10.73 4.72
N PRO A 70 0.49 10.17 3.72
CA PRO A 70 -0.10 9.42 2.62
C PRO A 70 -0.98 8.26 3.09
N ALA A 71 -0.56 7.55 4.14
CA ALA A 71 -1.33 6.44 4.69
C ALA A 71 -2.72 6.87 5.16
N LYS A 72 -2.81 7.94 5.98
CA LYS A 72 -4.10 8.47 6.45
C LYS A 72 -4.92 9.05 5.31
N HIS A 73 -4.27 9.62 4.29
CA HIS A 73 -4.94 10.15 3.11
C HIS A 73 -5.70 9.04 2.35
N PHE A 74 -5.02 7.98 1.94
CA PHE A 74 -5.66 6.84 1.28
C PHE A 74 -6.75 6.19 2.14
N LEU A 75 -6.45 5.94 3.42
CA LEU A 75 -7.40 5.29 4.32
C LEU A 75 -8.66 6.14 4.57
N SER A 76 -8.55 7.48 4.54
CA SER A 76 -9.73 8.35 4.68
C SER A 76 -10.70 8.23 3.50
N ILE A 77 -10.18 8.10 2.27
CA ILE A 77 -11.00 7.92 1.08
C ILE A 77 -11.61 6.51 1.06
N LEU A 78 -10.82 5.50 1.40
CA LEU A 78 -11.33 4.13 1.53
C LEU A 78 -12.44 4.03 2.59
N SER A 79 -12.28 4.72 3.73
CA SER A 79 -13.31 4.78 4.77
C SER A 79 -14.59 5.46 4.28
N ALA A 80 -14.47 6.58 3.57
CA ALA A 80 -15.61 7.28 3.01
C ALA A 80 -16.37 6.42 1.97
N LEU A 81 -15.66 5.72 1.10
CA LEU A 81 -16.26 4.74 0.17
C LEU A 81 -16.94 3.57 0.91
N ALA A 82 -16.28 3.02 1.95
CA ALA A 82 -16.82 1.91 2.73
C ALA A 82 -18.09 2.28 3.53
N LYS A 83 -18.23 3.55 3.92
CA LYS A 83 -19.39 4.12 4.61
C LYS A 83 -20.50 4.59 3.66
N GLY A 84 -20.24 4.63 2.35
CA GLY A 84 -21.16 5.18 1.36
C GLY A 84 -21.26 6.71 1.39
N GLU A 85 -20.26 7.41 1.96
CA GLU A 85 -20.18 8.88 1.95
C GLU A 85 -19.79 9.40 0.55
N VAL A 86 -19.19 8.53 -0.26
CA VAL A 86 -18.95 8.75 -1.70
C VAL A 86 -19.64 7.62 -2.43
N ASP A 87 -20.66 7.98 -3.21
CA ASP A 87 -21.43 7.02 -4.00
C ASP A 87 -20.79 6.89 -5.41
N ILE A 88 -20.37 5.68 -5.72
CA ILE A 88 -19.96 5.27 -7.07
C ILE A 88 -20.87 4.12 -7.47
N GLU A 89 -21.74 4.42 -8.41
CA GLU A 89 -22.75 3.46 -8.86
C GLU A 89 -22.12 2.13 -9.32
N ASN A 90 -22.64 1.01 -8.79
CA ASN A 90 -22.15 -0.33 -9.10
C ASN A 90 -20.63 -0.53 -8.91
N LEU A 91 -20.06 0.06 -7.84
CA LEU A 91 -18.64 -0.12 -7.49
C LEU A 91 -18.31 -1.60 -7.25
N GLU A 92 -17.32 -2.12 -7.99
CA GLU A 92 -16.84 -3.51 -7.86
C GLU A 92 -15.44 -3.55 -7.23
N TYR A 93 -14.46 -2.87 -7.88
CA TYR A 93 -13.05 -2.92 -7.47
C TYR A 93 -12.48 -1.53 -7.29
N ILE A 94 -11.53 -1.41 -6.37
CA ILE A 94 -10.83 -0.18 -6.06
C ILE A 94 -9.33 -0.40 -6.30
N PHE A 95 -8.67 0.55 -6.97
CA PHE A 95 -7.25 0.57 -7.26
C PHE A 95 -6.61 1.80 -6.66
N LEU A 96 -5.35 1.68 -6.20
CA LEU A 96 -4.62 2.80 -5.63
C LEU A 96 -3.55 3.28 -6.62
N ALA A 97 -3.35 4.60 -6.67
CA ALA A 97 -2.37 5.25 -7.52
C ALA A 97 -1.59 6.30 -6.74
N ASP A 98 -0.26 6.27 -6.82
CA ASP A 98 0.61 7.34 -6.37
C ASP A 98 0.71 8.41 -7.47
N GLN A 99 1.06 9.65 -7.11
CA GLN A 99 1.00 10.81 -8.01
C GLN A 99 2.16 10.92 -9.01
N ASP A 100 3.20 10.11 -8.84
CA ASP A 100 4.53 10.26 -9.47
C ASP A 100 4.96 9.06 -10.32
N ASP A 101 4.07 8.08 -10.48
CA ASP A 101 4.29 6.88 -11.28
C ASP A 101 3.79 7.03 -12.73
N GLU A 102 3.80 5.94 -13.49
CA GLU A 102 3.23 5.85 -14.82
C GLU A 102 2.66 4.46 -15.06
N TRP A 103 1.34 4.35 -15.23
CA TRP A 103 0.68 3.06 -15.41
C TRP A 103 0.86 2.52 -16.82
N PHE A 104 1.04 1.20 -16.97
CA PHE A 104 1.00 0.55 -18.25
C PHE A 104 -0.45 0.31 -18.71
N PRO A 105 -0.72 0.30 -20.01
CA PRO A 105 -2.09 0.35 -20.54
C PRO A 105 -3.01 -0.79 -20.10
N ASP A 106 -2.46 -1.96 -19.77
CA ASP A 106 -3.20 -3.19 -19.41
C ASP A 106 -3.29 -3.46 -17.89
N LYS A 107 -2.92 -2.47 -17.08
CA LYS A 107 -2.92 -2.64 -15.61
C LYS A 107 -4.32 -2.92 -15.07
N LEU A 108 -5.32 -2.13 -15.47
CA LEU A 108 -6.69 -2.32 -14.98
C LEU A 108 -7.29 -3.64 -15.45
N SER A 109 -7.25 -3.94 -16.74
CA SER A 109 -7.85 -5.17 -17.26
C SER A 109 -7.28 -6.43 -16.64
N ARG A 110 -5.95 -6.50 -16.47
CA ARG A 110 -5.29 -7.67 -15.87
C ARG A 110 -5.56 -7.78 -14.37
N SER A 111 -5.58 -6.67 -13.65
CA SER A 111 -5.88 -6.67 -12.21
C SER A 111 -7.33 -7.03 -11.95
N ILE A 112 -8.27 -6.52 -12.76
CA ILE A 112 -9.70 -6.88 -12.69
C ILE A 112 -9.89 -8.37 -13.00
N ALA A 113 -9.23 -8.90 -14.03
CA ALA A 113 -9.32 -10.31 -14.36
C ALA A 113 -8.84 -11.21 -13.22
N ALA A 114 -7.77 -10.82 -12.53
CA ALA A 114 -7.26 -11.55 -11.37
C ALA A 114 -8.23 -11.50 -10.18
N LEU A 115 -8.78 -10.33 -9.85
CA LEU A 115 -9.77 -10.20 -8.78
C LEU A 115 -11.02 -11.05 -9.07
N ARG A 116 -11.54 -11.00 -10.29
CA ARG A 116 -12.67 -11.83 -10.72
C ARG A 116 -12.38 -13.33 -10.66
N GLU A 117 -11.16 -13.72 -11.00
CA GLU A 117 -10.74 -15.12 -10.91
C GLU A 117 -10.71 -15.62 -9.46
N GLU A 118 -10.23 -14.79 -8.54
CA GLU A 118 -10.20 -15.14 -7.10
C GLU A 118 -11.63 -15.14 -6.52
N GLU A 119 -12.49 -14.18 -6.89
CA GLU A 119 -13.92 -14.19 -6.49
C GLU A 119 -14.67 -15.42 -7.02
N ARG A 120 -14.35 -15.87 -8.24
CA ARG A 120 -14.92 -17.08 -8.79
C ARG A 120 -14.52 -18.35 -8.01
N LYS A 121 -13.30 -18.38 -7.47
CA LYS A 121 -12.79 -19.51 -6.67
C LYS A 121 -13.35 -19.52 -5.25
N PHE A 122 -13.44 -18.37 -4.63
CA PHE A 122 -13.68 -18.24 -3.19
C PHE A 122 -14.99 -17.53 -2.83
N GLY A 123 -15.68 -16.95 -3.80
CA GLY A 123 -16.90 -16.15 -3.60
C GLY A 123 -16.62 -14.66 -3.44
N GLU A 124 -17.57 -13.83 -3.87
CA GLU A 124 -17.49 -12.35 -3.82
C GLU A 124 -17.46 -11.77 -2.39
N SER A 125 -17.88 -12.55 -1.40
CA SER A 125 -17.85 -12.15 0.01
C SER A 125 -16.47 -12.29 0.66
N LEU A 126 -15.52 -13.00 0.02
CA LEU A 126 -14.16 -13.10 0.55
C LEU A 126 -13.39 -11.80 0.30
N PRO A 127 -12.75 -11.19 1.33
CA PRO A 127 -11.84 -10.07 1.13
C PRO A 127 -10.65 -10.44 0.26
N ILE A 128 -10.45 -9.74 -0.86
CA ILE A 128 -9.36 -10.03 -1.80
C ILE A 128 -8.56 -8.77 -2.06
N LEU A 129 -7.24 -8.90 -1.97
CA LEU A 129 -6.26 -7.95 -2.43
C LEU A 129 -5.44 -8.57 -3.54
N CYS A 130 -5.41 -7.96 -4.71
CA CYS A 130 -4.42 -8.27 -5.72
C CYS A 130 -3.34 -7.18 -5.78
N HIS A 131 -2.12 -7.57 -6.10
CA HIS A 131 -1.06 -6.62 -6.37
C HIS A 131 -0.08 -7.16 -7.42
N THR A 132 0.63 -6.23 -8.06
CA THR A 132 1.53 -6.52 -9.17
C THR A 132 2.98 -6.19 -8.81
N ASP A 133 3.91 -6.51 -9.70
CA ASP A 133 5.25 -5.94 -9.71
C ASP A 133 5.25 -4.57 -10.41
N CYS A 134 6.39 -3.88 -10.41
CA CYS A 134 6.63 -2.67 -11.17
C CYS A 134 8.05 -2.64 -11.72
N THR A 135 8.26 -1.85 -12.78
CA THR A 135 9.61 -1.47 -13.21
C THR A 135 10.09 -0.29 -12.37
N LEU A 136 11.39 -0.18 -12.16
CA LEU A 136 11.99 1.01 -11.54
C LEU A 136 12.54 1.94 -12.62
N VAL A 137 12.19 3.23 -12.52
CA VAL A 137 12.71 4.28 -13.40
C VAL A 137 13.27 5.44 -12.59
N ASN A 138 14.22 6.17 -13.17
CA ASN A 138 14.73 7.39 -12.55
C ASN A 138 13.80 8.60 -12.80
N THR A 139 14.24 9.79 -12.36
CA THR A 139 13.49 11.05 -12.54
C THR A 139 13.21 11.42 -13.99
N LYS A 140 14.01 10.92 -14.94
CA LYS A 140 13.85 11.13 -16.40
C LYS A 140 12.99 10.06 -17.07
N GLY A 141 12.59 8.99 -16.33
CA GLY A 141 11.87 7.84 -16.89
C GLY A 141 12.77 6.76 -17.49
N GLU A 142 14.09 6.85 -17.30
CA GLU A 142 15.03 5.83 -17.77
C GLU A 142 14.98 4.60 -16.85
N LEU A 143 14.99 3.39 -17.45
CA LEU A 143 14.85 2.13 -16.74
C LEU A 143 16.06 1.86 -15.82
N LEU A 144 15.80 1.65 -14.53
CA LEU A 144 16.78 1.22 -13.52
C LEU A 144 16.71 -0.29 -13.26
N ALA A 145 15.51 -0.86 -13.22
CA ALA A 145 15.30 -2.29 -13.06
C ALA A 145 13.95 -2.72 -13.64
N LYS A 146 13.89 -3.93 -14.23
CA LYS A 146 12.68 -4.50 -14.83
C LYS A 146 11.67 -5.01 -13.79
N SER A 147 12.10 -5.26 -12.56
CA SER A 147 11.28 -5.79 -11.47
C SER A 147 11.74 -5.19 -10.15
N TYR A 148 10.82 -4.56 -9.44
CA TYR A 148 11.04 -4.07 -8.08
C TYR A 148 11.30 -5.22 -7.10
N ARG A 149 10.53 -6.30 -7.20
CA ARG A 149 10.68 -7.46 -6.32
C ARG A 149 12.05 -8.11 -6.45
N SER A 150 12.54 -8.28 -7.68
CA SER A 150 13.89 -8.80 -7.93
C SER A 150 14.98 -7.83 -7.43
N TYR A 151 14.79 -6.53 -7.64
CA TYR A 151 15.71 -5.49 -7.18
C TYR A 151 15.83 -5.44 -5.66
N GLN A 152 14.70 -5.58 -4.95
CA GLN A 152 14.63 -5.62 -3.50
C GLN A 152 14.91 -7.02 -2.91
N LYS A 153 15.12 -8.03 -3.74
CA LYS A 153 15.24 -9.45 -3.32
C LYS A 153 14.09 -9.89 -2.42
N LEU A 154 12.89 -9.44 -2.74
CA LEU A 154 11.71 -9.83 -1.97
C LEU A 154 11.42 -11.32 -2.18
N PRO A 155 11.00 -12.05 -1.14
CA PRO A 155 10.70 -13.47 -1.23
C PRO A 155 9.51 -13.73 -2.15
N GLY A 156 9.31 -15.01 -2.50
CA GLY A 156 8.13 -15.45 -3.27
C GLY A 156 6.81 -15.02 -2.64
N ALA A 157 5.71 -15.22 -3.35
CA ALA A 157 4.36 -14.78 -2.98
C ALA A 157 3.75 -15.52 -1.77
N SER A 158 4.52 -15.71 -0.71
CA SER A 158 4.04 -16.32 0.53
C SER A 158 3.80 -15.24 1.60
N TYR A 159 2.53 -14.96 1.90
CA TYR A 159 2.12 -13.95 2.86
C TYR A 159 1.79 -14.58 4.21
N ARG A 160 2.81 -15.10 4.93
CA ARG A 160 2.60 -15.57 6.29
C ARG A 160 2.31 -14.40 7.22
N PHE A 161 1.21 -14.46 7.96
CA PHE A 161 0.79 -13.38 8.87
C PHE A 161 1.89 -12.94 9.84
N SER A 162 2.60 -13.92 10.43
CA SER A 162 3.70 -13.65 11.37
C SER A 162 4.84 -12.81 10.78
N ARG A 163 5.11 -12.97 9.48
CA ARG A 163 6.13 -12.20 8.76
C ARG A 163 5.59 -10.87 8.27
N LEU A 164 4.34 -10.85 7.81
CA LEU A 164 3.67 -9.65 7.37
C LEU A 164 3.54 -8.60 8.48
N LEU A 165 3.43 -9.01 9.75
CA LEU A 165 3.49 -8.10 10.90
C LEU A 165 4.80 -7.30 10.98
N LEU A 166 5.90 -7.84 10.47
CA LEU A 166 7.21 -7.18 10.46
C LEU A 166 7.54 -6.47 9.16
N GLN A 167 7.16 -7.05 8.03
CA GLN A 167 7.60 -6.58 6.71
C GLN A 167 6.48 -6.68 5.68
N ASN A 168 6.18 -5.53 5.05
CA ASN A 168 5.26 -5.45 3.92
C ASN A 168 5.98 -5.78 2.61
N HIS A 169 5.31 -6.53 1.73
CA HIS A 169 5.78 -6.83 0.38
C HIS A 169 4.82 -6.35 -0.71
N VAL A 170 3.79 -5.65 -0.32
CA VAL A 170 2.80 -5.04 -1.20
C VAL A 170 3.16 -3.57 -1.36
N THR A 171 3.25 -3.08 -2.59
CA THR A 171 3.46 -1.65 -2.89
C THR A 171 2.13 -0.97 -3.16
N GLY A 172 1.89 0.21 -2.57
CA GLY A 172 0.61 0.91 -2.61
C GLY A 172 0.05 1.09 -4.01
N ALA A 173 0.84 1.65 -4.93
CA ALA A 173 0.44 1.87 -6.32
C ALA A 173 0.16 0.59 -7.13
N SER A 174 0.47 -0.59 -6.60
CA SER A 174 0.18 -1.88 -7.23
C SER A 174 -1.15 -2.50 -6.82
N VAL A 175 -1.79 -1.96 -5.78
CA VAL A 175 -2.93 -2.58 -5.09
C VAL A 175 -4.23 -2.42 -5.88
N GLY A 176 -4.95 -3.54 -6.00
CA GLY A 176 -6.38 -3.59 -6.30
C GLY A 176 -7.11 -4.39 -5.22
N ILE A 177 -8.28 -3.94 -4.80
CA ILE A 177 -9.10 -4.62 -3.79
C ILE A 177 -10.54 -4.80 -4.27
N ASN A 178 -11.20 -5.83 -3.75
CA ASN A 178 -12.62 -6.01 -3.98
C ASN A 178 -13.48 -5.29 -2.93
N LYS A 179 -14.79 -5.27 -3.16
CA LYS A 179 -15.77 -4.64 -2.27
C LYS A 179 -15.80 -5.31 -0.87
N ALA A 180 -15.55 -6.61 -0.79
CA ALA A 180 -15.50 -7.32 0.49
C ALA A 180 -14.37 -6.81 1.38
N LEU A 181 -13.17 -6.59 0.82
CA LEU A 181 -12.06 -6.01 1.58
C LEU A 181 -12.31 -4.54 1.96
N LEU A 182 -12.96 -3.77 1.08
CA LEU A 182 -13.32 -2.37 1.37
C LEU A 182 -14.17 -2.26 2.66
N GLN A 183 -15.04 -3.23 2.97
CA GLN A 183 -15.88 -3.19 4.18
C GLN A 183 -15.07 -3.18 5.49
N TYR A 184 -13.84 -3.69 5.47
CA TYR A 184 -12.90 -3.63 6.61
C TYR A 184 -12.18 -2.26 6.72
N CYS A 185 -12.40 -1.34 5.78
CA CYS A 185 -11.80 0.00 5.80
C CYS A 185 -12.70 1.07 6.43
N LYS A 186 -13.86 0.73 7.01
CA LYS A 186 -14.80 1.69 7.61
C LYS A 186 -14.14 2.53 8.70
N GLU A 187 -13.40 1.89 9.60
CA GLU A 187 -12.70 2.56 10.68
C GLU A 187 -11.25 2.85 10.27
N ILE A 188 -10.83 4.11 10.43
CA ILE A 188 -9.45 4.52 10.18
C ILE A 188 -8.63 4.20 11.42
N PRO A 189 -7.55 3.41 11.31
CA PRO A 189 -6.67 3.17 12.46
C PRO A 189 -6.00 4.48 12.89
N ALA A 190 -5.93 4.72 14.19
CA ALA A 190 -5.26 5.91 14.72
C ALA A 190 -3.77 5.92 14.37
N GLU A 191 -3.13 4.75 14.45
CA GLU A 191 -1.73 4.54 14.13
C GLU A 191 -1.58 3.46 13.05
N VAL A 192 -0.95 3.82 11.94
CA VAL A 192 -0.67 2.93 10.82
C VAL A 192 0.68 3.27 10.20
N LYS A 193 1.45 2.27 9.82
CA LYS A 193 2.74 2.48 9.19
C LYS A 193 2.57 2.97 7.75
N MET A 194 1.82 2.21 6.94
CA MET A 194 1.44 2.54 5.57
C MET A 194 0.09 1.89 5.23
N HIS A 195 -0.66 2.53 4.33
CA HIS A 195 -1.98 2.06 3.90
C HIS A 195 -1.94 0.69 3.20
N ASP A 196 -0.95 0.44 2.38
CA ASP A 196 -0.74 -0.83 1.67
C ASP A 196 -0.42 -1.98 2.64
N HIS A 197 0.40 -1.71 3.66
CA HIS A 197 0.68 -2.68 4.72
C HIS A 197 -0.59 -3.00 5.53
N TRP A 198 -1.39 -1.98 5.83
CA TRP A 198 -2.67 -2.16 6.53
C TRP A 198 -3.64 -3.02 5.71
N LEU A 199 -3.83 -2.70 4.43
CA LEU A 199 -4.68 -3.49 3.53
C LEU A 199 -4.19 -4.94 3.39
N ALA A 200 -2.87 -5.14 3.28
CA ALA A 200 -2.29 -6.47 3.24
C ALA A 200 -2.54 -7.27 4.54
N LEU A 201 -2.46 -6.63 5.71
CA LEU A 201 -2.81 -7.27 6.98
C LEU A 201 -4.28 -7.66 7.02
N LEU A 202 -5.19 -6.77 6.61
CA LEU A 202 -6.63 -7.06 6.57
C LEU A 202 -6.94 -8.21 5.60
N ALA A 203 -6.43 -8.15 4.36
CA ALA A 203 -6.62 -9.21 3.38
C ALA A 203 -6.06 -10.55 3.87
N ASN A 204 -4.87 -10.53 4.49
CA ASN A 204 -4.32 -11.74 5.10
C ASN A 204 -5.18 -12.24 6.26
N CYS A 205 -5.72 -11.36 7.11
CA CYS A 205 -6.53 -11.78 8.26
C CYS A 205 -7.86 -12.43 7.85
N PHE A 206 -8.54 -11.88 6.86
CA PHE A 206 -9.94 -12.18 6.58
C PHE A 206 -10.18 -12.77 5.20
N GLY A 207 -9.16 -12.86 4.35
CA GLY A 207 -9.29 -13.33 2.98
C GLY A 207 -7.95 -13.72 2.36
N GLU A 208 -7.71 -13.27 1.12
CA GLU A 208 -6.59 -13.71 0.29
C GLU A 208 -5.80 -12.54 -0.31
N ILE A 209 -4.49 -12.78 -0.50
CA ILE A 209 -3.58 -11.88 -1.23
C ILE A 209 -3.09 -12.58 -2.48
N GLN A 210 -3.45 -12.05 -3.64
CA GLN A 210 -3.03 -12.53 -4.95
C GLN A 210 -1.90 -11.67 -5.51
N TYR A 211 -0.77 -12.28 -5.80
CA TYR A 211 0.34 -11.64 -6.50
C TYR A 211 0.30 -11.97 -7.99
N LEU A 212 0.35 -10.92 -8.82
CA LEU A 212 0.47 -11.03 -10.26
C LEU A 212 1.93 -10.78 -10.67
N PRO A 213 2.64 -11.78 -11.22
CA PRO A 213 4.07 -11.67 -11.50
C PRO A 213 4.36 -10.91 -12.80
N TYR A 214 3.81 -9.71 -12.95
CA TYR A 214 4.14 -8.81 -14.06
C TYR A 214 4.23 -7.36 -13.57
N ALA A 215 5.07 -6.58 -14.22
CA ALA A 215 5.17 -5.15 -13.95
C ALA A 215 3.98 -4.44 -14.60
N SER A 216 3.18 -3.73 -13.82
CA SER A 216 1.98 -3.03 -14.28
C SER A 216 2.16 -1.51 -14.37
N TYR A 217 3.27 -0.98 -13.86
CA TYR A 217 3.58 0.45 -13.88
C TYR A 217 5.09 0.69 -13.74
N ALA A 218 5.51 1.88 -14.11
CA ALA A 218 6.85 2.38 -13.88
C ALA A 218 6.89 3.17 -12.56
N TYR A 219 7.54 2.61 -11.55
CA TYR A 219 7.75 3.23 -10.25
C TYR A 219 8.93 4.20 -10.32
N ARG A 220 8.65 5.48 -10.14
CA ARG A 220 9.66 6.54 -10.26
C ARG A 220 10.42 6.74 -8.98
N GLN A 221 11.76 6.71 -9.08
CA GLN A 221 12.66 6.99 -7.97
C GLN A 221 13.13 8.43 -7.99
N HIS A 222 12.84 9.19 -6.94
CA HIS A 222 13.30 10.55 -6.70
C HIS A 222 13.49 10.79 -5.19
N GLY A 223 14.11 11.93 -4.83
CA GLY A 223 14.48 12.21 -3.43
C GLY A 223 13.29 12.40 -2.47
N GLU A 224 12.09 12.57 -2.98
CA GLU A 224 10.87 12.86 -2.23
C GLU A 224 9.97 11.61 -2.05
N ASN A 225 10.38 10.43 -2.55
CA ASN A 225 9.63 9.20 -2.30
C ASN A 225 9.56 8.89 -0.80
N VAL A 226 8.39 8.58 -0.27
CA VAL A 226 8.19 8.24 1.16
C VAL A 226 8.98 6.98 1.54
N LEU A 227 8.99 5.98 0.66
CA LEU A 227 9.76 4.74 0.79
C LEU A 227 10.47 4.46 -0.54
N GLY A 228 11.63 5.07 -0.76
CA GLY A 228 12.41 4.81 -1.98
C GLY A 228 12.92 3.36 -2.07
N ALA A 229 13.07 2.83 -3.31
CA ALA A 229 13.69 1.52 -3.52
C ALA A 229 15.19 1.58 -3.17
N LYS A 230 15.60 0.80 -2.18
CA LYS A 230 17.03 0.64 -1.83
C LYS A 230 17.52 -0.67 -2.41
N LYS A 231 18.62 -0.64 -3.19
CA LYS A 231 19.22 -1.88 -3.70
C LYS A 231 19.61 -2.79 -2.54
N ALA A 232 19.02 -3.97 -2.47
CA ALA A 232 19.36 -4.96 -1.47
C ALA A 232 20.79 -5.47 -1.73
N SER A 233 21.78 -4.93 -1.02
CA SER A 233 23.18 -5.36 -1.06
C SER A 233 23.58 -5.87 0.30
N VAL A 234 23.77 -7.16 0.42
CA VAL A 234 24.29 -7.81 1.66
C VAL A 234 25.65 -7.23 2.03
N LEU A 235 26.50 -6.89 1.03
CA LEU A 235 27.79 -6.25 1.25
C LEU A 235 27.64 -4.84 1.83
N LYS A 236 26.68 -4.06 1.31
CA LYS A 236 26.44 -2.69 1.79
C LYS A 236 25.82 -2.67 3.19
N GLU A 237 24.96 -3.63 3.52
CA GLU A 237 24.47 -3.84 4.90
C GLU A 237 25.59 -4.25 5.84
N CYS A 238 26.53 -5.11 5.39
CA CYS A 238 27.71 -5.47 6.18
C CYS A 238 28.66 -4.29 6.33
N GLU A 239 28.93 -3.52 5.26
CA GLU A 239 29.77 -2.32 5.30
C GLU A 239 29.14 -1.23 6.18
N GLU A 240 27.81 -1.04 6.10
CA GLU A 240 27.08 -0.11 6.95
C GLU A 240 27.03 -0.55 8.42
N ARG A 241 27.01 -1.86 8.69
CA ARG A 241 27.15 -2.42 10.06
C ARG A 241 28.57 -2.28 10.59
N LEU A 242 29.59 -2.40 9.72
CA LEU A 242 31.01 -2.20 10.08
C LEU A 242 31.39 -0.70 10.17
N ALA A 243 30.75 0.18 9.40
CA ALA A 243 30.97 1.64 9.44
C ALA A 243 30.19 2.36 10.56
N ALA A 244 29.67 1.63 11.55
CA ALA A 244 28.73 2.09 12.59
C ALA A 244 29.37 3.03 13.65
N SER A 245 30.04 4.09 13.21
CA SER A 245 30.40 5.23 14.09
C SER A 245 29.29 6.31 14.21
N LYS A 246 28.13 6.09 13.56
CA LYS A 246 26.90 6.92 13.73
C LYS A 246 25.73 6.03 14.18
N GLU A 247 25.96 5.24 15.22
CA GLU A 247 24.99 4.25 15.73
C GLU A 247 23.68 4.86 16.21
N LYS A 248 23.71 6.02 16.84
CA LYS A 248 22.53 6.60 17.51
C LYS A 248 21.38 6.93 16.54
N ASP A 249 21.67 7.56 15.41
CA ASP A 249 20.63 7.95 14.44
C ASP A 249 20.02 6.75 13.71
N LYS A 250 20.81 5.69 13.46
CA LYS A 250 20.33 4.45 12.86
C LYS A 250 19.53 3.60 13.87
N GLU A 251 19.96 3.56 15.10
CA GLU A 251 19.28 2.87 16.19
C GLU A 251 17.92 3.53 16.47
N ASP A 252 17.85 4.85 16.50
CA ASP A 252 16.61 5.62 16.65
C ASP A 252 15.64 5.41 15.48
N ALA A 253 16.11 5.32 14.24
CA ALA A 253 15.29 5.03 13.06
C ALA A 253 14.74 3.60 13.07
N ILE A 254 15.56 2.61 13.46
CA ILE A 254 15.14 1.22 13.62
C ILE A 254 14.10 1.10 14.74
N HIS A 255 14.36 1.72 15.90
CA HIS A 255 13.41 1.76 17.02
C HIS A 255 12.10 2.45 16.66
N SER A 256 12.15 3.54 15.88
CA SER A 256 10.96 4.22 15.37
C SER A 256 10.14 3.33 14.43
N SER A 257 10.81 2.62 13.52
CA SER A 257 10.13 1.69 12.60
C SER A 257 9.44 0.53 13.33
N TYR A 258 10.08 -0.05 14.35
CA TYR A 258 9.47 -1.10 15.16
C TYR A 258 8.30 -0.57 16.00
N ARG A 259 8.42 0.63 16.59
CA ARG A 259 7.31 1.27 17.31
C ARG A 259 6.08 1.44 16.43
N ALA A 260 6.26 1.85 15.18
CA ALA A 260 5.16 1.98 14.23
C ALA A 260 4.49 0.63 13.90
N LEU A 261 5.28 -0.46 13.78
CA LEU A 261 4.74 -1.80 13.56
C LEU A 261 3.93 -2.31 14.77
N PHE A 262 4.42 -2.09 15.99
CA PHE A 262 3.68 -2.44 17.21
C PHE A 262 2.41 -1.60 17.34
N ALA A 263 2.47 -0.30 17.07
CA ALA A 263 1.31 0.58 17.08
C ALA A 263 0.25 0.11 16.08
N GLN A 264 0.64 -0.20 14.84
CA GLN A 264 -0.25 -0.79 13.84
C GLN A 264 -0.83 -2.14 14.29
N GLY A 265 -0.03 -2.99 14.93
CA GLY A 265 -0.49 -4.26 15.50
C GLY A 265 -1.52 -4.06 16.63
N ARG A 266 -1.32 -3.06 17.49
CA ARG A 266 -2.32 -2.69 18.53
C ARG A 266 -3.63 -2.21 17.91
N GLU A 267 -3.58 -1.42 16.85
CA GLU A 267 -4.76 -0.99 16.11
C GLU A 267 -5.50 -2.16 15.48
N LEU A 268 -4.77 -3.11 14.88
CA LEU A 268 -5.36 -4.34 14.35
C LEU A 268 -6.09 -5.14 15.45
N LYS A 269 -5.48 -5.26 16.63
CA LYS A 269 -6.10 -5.91 17.79
C LYS A 269 -7.32 -5.13 18.30
N ARG A 270 -7.22 -3.81 18.36
CA ARG A 270 -8.31 -2.94 18.84
C ARG A 270 -9.55 -3.00 17.95
N LEU A 271 -9.33 -2.95 16.62
CA LEU A 271 -10.43 -2.89 15.65
C LEU A 271 -11.04 -4.26 15.35
N PHE A 272 -10.21 -5.31 15.32
CA PHE A 272 -10.62 -6.61 14.81
C PHE A 272 -10.26 -7.80 15.69
N GLY A 273 -9.78 -7.57 16.93
CA GLY A 273 -9.27 -8.63 17.79
C GLY A 273 -10.24 -9.78 18.01
N ASP A 274 -11.53 -9.48 18.16
CA ASP A 274 -12.58 -10.48 18.39
C ASP A 274 -12.96 -11.22 17.08
N GLU A 275 -12.77 -10.60 15.92
CA GLU A 275 -13.07 -11.19 14.61
C GLU A 275 -11.89 -12.00 14.05
N LEU A 276 -10.66 -11.80 14.59
CA LEU A 276 -9.48 -12.51 14.09
C LEU A 276 -9.60 -14.02 14.28
N PRO A 277 -9.23 -14.84 13.27
CA PRO A 277 -9.05 -16.27 13.46
C PRO A 277 -8.11 -16.56 14.64
N GLU A 278 -8.44 -17.55 15.47
CA GLU A 278 -7.74 -17.84 16.72
C GLU A 278 -6.20 -17.93 16.57
N ILE A 279 -5.74 -18.59 15.51
CA ILE A 279 -4.30 -18.72 15.22
C ILE A 279 -3.67 -17.36 14.98
N LYS A 280 -4.30 -16.48 14.20
CA LYS A 280 -3.79 -15.14 13.89
C LYS A 280 -3.82 -14.24 15.12
N ARG A 281 -4.85 -14.34 15.94
CA ARG A 281 -4.95 -13.65 17.23
C ARG A 281 -3.79 -14.03 18.15
N LYS A 282 -3.49 -15.32 18.31
CA LYS A 282 -2.35 -15.80 19.10
C LYS A 282 -1.00 -15.28 18.58
N VAL A 283 -0.81 -15.27 17.26
CA VAL A 283 0.41 -14.72 16.63
C VAL A 283 0.53 -13.21 16.88
N LEU A 284 -0.58 -12.46 16.75
CA LEU A 284 -0.60 -11.02 17.01
C LEU A 284 -0.28 -10.70 18.47
N GLU A 285 -0.84 -11.46 19.41
CA GLU A 285 -0.56 -11.31 20.84
C GLU A 285 0.90 -11.64 21.17
N ALA A 286 1.43 -12.70 20.59
CA ALA A 286 2.85 -13.03 20.70
C ALA A 286 3.73 -11.90 20.15
N PHE A 287 3.40 -11.35 18.97
CA PHE A 287 4.10 -10.20 18.40
C PHE A 287 4.07 -9.00 19.32
N LEU A 288 2.90 -8.58 19.80
CA LEU A 288 2.77 -7.44 20.71
C LEU A 288 3.50 -7.63 22.03
N SER A 289 3.58 -8.87 22.54
CA SER A 289 4.34 -9.18 23.76
C SER A 289 5.85 -8.97 23.65
N LEU A 290 6.39 -8.85 22.40
CA LEU A 290 7.83 -8.63 22.19
C LEU A 290 8.33 -7.30 22.76
N GLU A 291 7.47 -6.27 22.85
CA GLU A 291 7.88 -4.95 23.38
C GLU A 291 8.44 -5.04 24.80
N GLY A 292 7.83 -5.84 25.68
CA GLY A 292 8.21 -5.95 27.10
C GLY A 292 9.18 -7.08 27.43
N LYS A 293 9.60 -7.90 26.45
CA LYS A 293 10.44 -9.09 26.73
C LYS A 293 11.94 -8.79 26.73
N SER A 294 12.68 -9.55 27.55
CA SER A 294 14.14 -9.62 27.48
C SER A 294 14.60 -10.15 26.12
N ARG A 295 15.88 -9.96 25.77
CA ARG A 295 16.46 -10.45 24.50
C ARG A 295 16.20 -11.94 24.28
N LEU A 296 16.41 -12.77 25.28
CA LEU A 296 16.18 -14.22 25.20
C LEU A 296 14.69 -14.52 25.01
N GLY A 297 13.81 -13.86 25.77
CA GLY A 297 12.36 -13.99 25.63
C GLY A 297 11.84 -13.58 24.24
N LYS A 298 12.43 -12.54 23.63
CA LYS A 298 12.13 -12.14 22.24
C LYS A 298 12.50 -13.26 21.26
N ILE A 299 13.73 -13.78 21.33
CA ILE A 299 14.23 -14.86 20.46
C ILE A 299 13.32 -16.09 20.57
N THR A 300 13.01 -16.53 21.79
CA THR A 300 12.14 -17.69 22.02
C THR A 300 10.74 -17.49 21.44
N THR A 301 10.12 -16.32 21.71
CA THR A 301 8.78 -16.00 21.19
C THR A 301 8.77 -15.94 19.66
N MET A 302 9.77 -15.28 19.06
CA MET A 302 9.89 -15.18 17.61
C MET A 302 10.04 -16.56 16.99
N ALA A 303 10.86 -17.43 17.56
CA ALA A 303 11.05 -18.81 17.10
C ALA A 303 9.76 -19.64 17.16
N LEU A 304 9.03 -19.57 18.28
CA LEU A 304 7.79 -20.34 18.47
C LEU A 304 6.66 -19.94 17.51
N PHE A 305 6.55 -18.66 17.20
CA PHE A 305 5.46 -18.12 16.37
C PHE A 305 5.88 -17.81 14.93
N GLY A 306 7.12 -18.10 14.55
CA GLY A 306 7.63 -17.85 13.20
C GLY A 306 7.65 -16.35 12.84
N ILE A 307 7.89 -15.48 13.82
CA ILE A 307 7.92 -14.01 13.66
C ILE A 307 9.35 -13.61 13.29
N TYR A 308 9.71 -13.70 12.01
CA TYR A 308 10.98 -13.17 11.49
C TYR A 308 10.74 -12.40 10.20
N PRO A 309 11.58 -11.39 9.90
CA PRO A 309 11.63 -10.81 8.57
C PRO A 309 12.04 -11.89 7.55
N TYR A 310 11.72 -11.64 6.31
CA TYR A 310 12.12 -12.53 5.21
C TYR A 310 13.62 -12.46 4.96
#